data_2112d05c6f8994673c219f316691fa48
#
_entry.id   2112d05c6f8994673c219f316691fa48
#
_cell.length_a   1.000
_cell.length_b   1.000
_cell.length_c   1.000
_cell.angle_alpha   90.00
_cell.angle_beta   90.00
_cell.angle_gamma   90.00
#
_symmetry.space_group_name_H-M   'P 1'
#
loop_
_entity.id
_entity.type
_entity.pdbx_description
1 polymer ?
#
loop_
_entity_poly.entity_id
_entity_poly.type
_entity_poly.pdbx_seq_one_letter_code
_entity_poly.pdbx_strand_id
1 'polypeptide(L)'
;MSSHINHICDAEGCSENGTLHCAGCKNVFYCGKVCQSKSWQQHKGPCKEAAKAKEEAAELASKAKGSTTPSFNRAFCAAGCGKQRGNPGEEPFFLRCDRCLGAFYCSRECQLKAWPEHKGPCKEAVAVRTLMGKSSIADIDKQIAEYKKGAEAGDATAQFCLGICYEKGTGVAKDMRDAFKWYKCSADAGNVDAQANLGKCYANGAGIAVDKCEAVKWYKRAAEAGHAIAQCNLGVMYNSGEGVAVNNSEAFKWYKLAAEKGHANAQFNLGSCYMNGEGVDCNKQEAVKWYKLAAEQGNAASQHYLGKCYELGDGVAVDKKEADKWYALGFSKS
;
A
#
# COMPACT_ATOMS: atom_id res chain seq x y z
N MET A 1 33.08 -9.64 -4.32
CA MET A 1 32.82 -9.15 -5.69
C MET A 1 31.88 -7.96 -5.55
N SER A 2 32.39 -6.74 -5.77
CA SER A 2 31.60 -5.52 -5.61
C SER A 2 30.53 -5.46 -6.68
N SER A 3 29.26 -5.43 -6.29
CA SER A 3 28.14 -5.14 -7.17
C SER A 3 28.28 -3.70 -7.69
N HIS A 4 28.75 -3.51 -8.91
CA HIS A 4 28.67 -2.23 -9.60
C HIS A 4 27.17 -1.93 -9.86
N ILE A 5 26.59 -1.05 -9.07
CA ILE A 5 25.33 -0.42 -9.39
C ILE A 5 25.62 0.54 -10.54
N ASN A 6 25.15 0.23 -11.74
CA ASN A 6 25.26 1.12 -12.89
C ASN A 6 24.32 2.32 -12.66
N HIS A 7 24.89 3.47 -12.32
CA HIS A 7 24.17 4.74 -12.26
C HIS A 7 24.23 5.43 -13.62
N ILE A 8 23.07 5.82 -14.15
CA ILE A 8 22.97 6.62 -15.38
C ILE A 8 23.43 8.05 -15.07
N CYS A 9 24.13 8.70 -16.03
CA CYS A 9 24.58 10.08 -15.89
C CYS A 9 23.38 11.04 -15.80
N ASP A 10 23.38 11.92 -14.78
CA ASP A 10 22.29 12.88 -14.53
C ASP A 10 22.34 14.15 -15.42
N ALA A 11 23.20 14.18 -16.43
CA ALA A 11 23.25 15.26 -17.41
C ALA A 11 22.21 15.05 -18.53
N GLU A 12 21.43 16.09 -18.84
CA GLU A 12 20.46 16.05 -19.94
C GLU A 12 21.08 15.62 -21.28
N GLY A 13 20.49 14.61 -21.92
CA GLY A 13 20.91 14.08 -23.20
C GLY A 13 22.11 13.11 -23.13
N CYS A 14 22.51 12.65 -21.96
CA CYS A 14 23.57 11.64 -21.79
C CYS A 14 22.96 10.30 -21.38
N SER A 15 23.28 9.23 -22.14
CA SER A 15 22.85 7.85 -21.87
C SER A 15 23.96 6.96 -21.27
N GLU A 16 25.13 7.53 -20.98
CA GLU A 16 26.26 6.79 -20.43
C GLU A 16 26.18 6.62 -18.90
N ASN A 17 26.77 5.55 -18.38
CA ASN A 17 26.84 5.29 -16.95
C ASN A 17 27.70 6.32 -16.23
N GLY A 18 27.18 6.91 -15.16
CA GLY A 18 27.89 7.90 -14.36
C GLY A 18 29.01 7.27 -13.54
N THR A 19 30.24 7.76 -13.73
CA THR A 19 31.45 7.29 -13.00
C THR A 19 31.99 8.31 -12.02
N LEU A 20 31.60 9.59 -12.14
CA LEU A 20 32.02 10.68 -11.27
C LEU A 20 30.87 11.20 -10.41
N HIS A 21 31.12 11.39 -9.13
CA HIS A 21 30.17 12.02 -8.23
C HIS A 21 30.41 13.53 -8.11
N CYS A 22 29.38 14.29 -7.80
CA CYS A 22 29.58 15.64 -7.31
C CYS A 22 30.35 15.63 -5.99
N ALA A 23 31.46 16.30 -5.92
CA ALA A 23 32.34 16.35 -4.74
C ALA A 23 31.61 16.97 -3.50
N GLY A 24 30.63 17.86 -3.70
CA GLY A 24 29.90 18.53 -2.63
C GLY A 24 28.79 17.66 -2.04
N CYS A 25 27.79 17.27 -2.84
CA CYS A 25 26.62 16.55 -2.31
C CYS A 25 26.74 15.03 -2.39
N LYS A 26 27.54 14.49 -3.31
CA LYS A 26 27.70 13.06 -3.62
C LYS A 26 26.42 12.33 -4.09
N ASN A 27 25.37 13.08 -4.42
CA ASN A 27 24.07 12.53 -4.80
C ASN A 27 23.80 12.53 -6.31
N VAL A 28 24.67 13.19 -7.10
CA VAL A 28 24.53 13.33 -8.54
C VAL A 28 25.74 12.68 -9.22
N PHE A 29 25.50 11.91 -10.28
CA PHE A 29 26.47 11.11 -10.99
C PHE A 29 26.67 11.66 -12.42
N TYR A 30 27.91 11.67 -12.89
CA TYR A 30 28.28 12.13 -14.24
C TYR A 30 29.23 11.12 -14.89
N CYS A 31 29.10 10.90 -16.19
CA CYS A 31 30.03 10.05 -16.94
C CYS A 31 31.41 10.68 -17.13
N GLY A 32 31.54 11.99 -16.97
CA GLY A 32 32.81 12.70 -17.09
C GLY A 32 32.70 14.18 -16.71
N LYS A 33 33.86 14.83 -16.64
CA LYS A 33 33.98 16.26 -16.28
C LYS A 33 33.20 17.20 -17.21
N VAL A 34 33.02 16.85 -18.48
CA VAL A 34 32.30 17.64 -19.46
C VAL A 34 30.81 17.67 -19.15
N CYS A 35 30.19 16.50 -18.84
CA CYS A 35 28.80 16.41 -18.39
C CYS A 35 28.58 17.14 -17.07
N GLN A 36 29.49 17.01 -16.12
CA GLN A 36 29.45 17.72 -14.86
C GLN A 36 29.45 19.25 -15.07
N SER A 37 30.30 19.76 -15.98
CA SER A 37 30.37 21.18 -16.28
C SER A 37 29.10 21.71 -16.97
N LYS A 38 28.50 20.94 -17.88
CA LYS A 38 27.26 21.31 -18.57
C LYS A 38 26.06 21.42 -17.62
N SER A 39 25.92 20.49 -16.67
CA SER A 39 24.80 20.46 -15.72
C SER A 39 25.05 21.27 -14.44
N TRP A 40 26.24 21.87 -14.30
CA TRP A 40 26.63 22.56 -13.06
C TRP A 40 25.73 23.72 -12.69
N GLN A 41 25.23 24.49 -13.67
CA GLN A 41 24.39 25.65 -13.39
C GLN A 41 23.05 25.25 -12.72
N GLN A 42 22.47 24.13 -13.14
CA GLN A 42 21.23 23.59 -12.57
C GLN A 42 21.47 22.94 -11.19
N HIS A 43 22.62 22.27 -11.03
CA HIS A 43 22.98 21.53 -9.82
C HIS A 43 23.58 22.40 -8.70
N LYS A 44 24.15 23.56 -9.03
CA LYS A 44 24.92 24.42 -8.11
C LYS A 44 24.11 24.88 -6.86
N GLY A 45 22.84 25.26 -7.04
CA GLY A 45 21.98 25.66 -5.94
C GLY A 45 21.70 24.51 -4.97
N PRO A 46 21.05 23.43 -5.43
CA PRO A 46 20.77 22.24 -4.61
C PRO A 46 22.03 21.61 -3.99
N CYS A 47 23.16 21.64 -4.72
CA CYS A 47 24.43 21.11 -4.18
C CYS A 47 24.95 21.92 -2.99
N LYS A 48 24.85 23.26 -3.03
CA LYS A 48 25.25 24.11 -1.91
C LYS A 48 24.37 23.89 -0.68
N GLU A 49 23.06 23.77 -0.88
CA GLU A 49 22.12 23.47 0.20
C GLU A 49 22.38 22.10 0.83
N ALA A 50 22.58 21.07 0.00
CA ALA A 50 22.91 19.72 0.48
C ALA A 50 24.27 19.63 1.19
N ALA A 51 25.27 20.41 0.73
CA ALA A 51 26.58 20.49 1.39
C ALA A 51 26.48 21.19 2.75
N LYS A 52 25.74 22.30 2.83
CA LYS A 52 25.49 23.04 4.07
C LYS A 52 24.74 22.18 5.09
N ALA A 53 23.71 21.47 4.67
CA ALA A 53 22.97 20.55 5.55
C ALA A 53 23.85 19.42 6.09
N LYS A 54 24.79 18.90 5.29
CA LYS A 54 25.78 17.88 5.74
C LYS A 54 26.80 18.45 6.74
N GLU A 55 27.22 19.69 6.54
CA GLU A 55 28.17 20.35 7.44
C GLU A 55 27.51 20.66 8.78
N GLU A 56 26.28 21.18 8.78
CA GLU A 56 25.47 21.38 9.98
C GLU A 56 25.20 20.06 10.74
N ALA A 57 24.91 18.96 10.01
CA ALA A 57 24.74 17.64 10.60
C ALA A 57 26.06 17.07 11.17
N ALA A 58 27.21 17.32 10.52
CA ALA A 58 28.52 16.92 11.00
C ALA A 58 28.97 17.72 12.23
N GLU A 59 28.65 19.02 12.28
CA GLU A 59 28.90 19.88 13.43
C GLU A 59 28.07 19.46 14.66
N LEU A 60 26.79 19.13 14.43
CA LEU A 60 25.92 18.54 15.47
C LEU A 60 26.42 17.18 15.95
N ALA A 61 26.94 16.34 15.05
CA ALA A 61 27.53 15.04 15.38
C ALA A 61 28.87 15.18 16.14
N SER A 62 29.68 16.21 15.86
CA SER A 62 30.95 16.46 16.56
C SER A 62 30.72 16.99 17.98
N LYS A 63 29.71 17.84 18.20
CA LYS A 63 29.30 18.30 19.52
C LYS A 63 28.74 17.17 20.41
N ALA A 64 28.27 16.06 19.81
CA ALA A 64 27.77 14.88 20.51
C ALA A 64 28.87 13.90 20.97
N LYS A 65 30.14 14.04 20.53
CA LYS A 65 31.23 13.12 20.86
C LYS A 65 31.92 13.38 22.23
N GLY A 66 31.46 14.34 23.02
CA GLY A 66 32.05 14.74 24.29
C GLY A 66 31.49 14.12 25.57
N SER A 67 30.70 13.03 25.50
CA SER A 67 30.16 12.37 26.69
C SER A 67 30.25 10.86 26.58
N THR A 68 31.16 10.28 27.37
CA THR A 68 31.30 8.83 27.60
C THR A 68 30.18 8.34 28.51
N THR A 69 29.11 7.77 27.96
CA THR A 69 28.14 6.94 28.67
C THR A 69 27.52 5.91 27.70
N PRO A 70 27.01 4.75 28.18
CA PRO A 70 26.75 3.58 27.36
C PRO A 70 25.60 3.80 26.36
N SER A 71 25.67 3.10 25.22
CA SER A 71 24.79 3.18 24.06
C SER A 71 23.32 2.89 24.38
N PHE A 72 22.54 3.96 24.65
CA PHE A 72 21.09 3.90 24.55
C PHE A 72 20.64 4.48 23.22
N ASN A 73 19.77 3.78 22.50
CA ASN A 73 19.16 4.22 21.25
C ASN A 73 18.48 5.59 21.44
N ARG A 74 19.10 6.65 20.96
CA ARG A 74 18.53 8.01 20.97
C ARG A 74 17.51 8.11 19.83
N ALA A 75 16.23 8.19 20.17
CA ALA A 75 15.17 8.46 19.21
C ALA A 75 14.94 9.98 19.07
N PHE A 76 14.77 10.45 17.84
CA PHE A 76 14.43 11.84 17.52
C PHE A 76 12.93 12.02 17.37
N CYS A 77 12.45 13.26 17.57
CA CYS A 77 11.05 13.60 17.28
C CYS A 77 10.74 13.40 15.78
N ALA A 78 9.72 12.63 15.48
CA ALA A 78 9.31 12.31 14.12
C ALA A 78 8.80 13.53 13.31
N ALA A 79 8.49 14.64 13.98
CA ALA A 79 8.11 15.90 13.34
C ALA A 79 9.31 16.76 12.90
N GLY A 80 10.54 16.28 13.05
CA GLY A 80 11.74 17.01 12.63
C GLY A 80 12.05 18.29 13.41
N CYS A 81 11.48 18.47 14.61
CA CYS A 81 11.70 19.67 15.43
C CYS A 81 13.08 19.75 16.13
N GLY A 82 13.96 18.77 15.87
CA GLY A 82 15.33 18.71 16.40
C GLY A 82 15.46 18.24 17.86
N LYS A 83 14.36 18.03 18.59
CA LYS A 83 14.41 17.52 19.95
C LYS A 83 14.72 16.01 19.98
N GLN A 84 15.65 15.63 20.86
CA GLN A 84 16.03 14.24 21.11
C GLN A 84 15.27 13.68 22.34
N ARG A 85 15.07 12.38 22.37
CA ARG A 85 14.53 11.67 23.54
C ARG A 85 15.55 11.74 24.68
N GLY A 86 15.15 12.28 25.83
CA GLY A 86 15.96 12.29 27.07
C GLY A 86 16.10 10.89 27.69
N ASN A 87 16.93 10.78 28.73
CA ASN A 87 17.04 9.57 29.53
C ASN A 87 15.74 9.31 30.33
N PRO A 88 15.44 8.06 30.74
CA PRO A 88 14.31 7.78 31.62
C PRO A 88 14.44 8.59 32.93
N GLY A 89 13.48 9.49 33.18
CA GLY A 89 13.46 10.36 34.36
C GLY A 89 13.70 11.83 34.07
N GLU A 90 14.13 12.22 32.84
CA GLU A 90 14.28 13.63 32.43
C GLU A 90 13.16 14.04 31.49
N GLU A 91 12.45 15.15 31.76
CA GLU A 91 11.55 15.80 30.81
C GLU A 91 12.35 16.29 29.57
N PRO A 92 11.82 16.17 28.33
CA PRO A 92 10.43 15.95 27.98
C PRO A 92 10.10 14.49 27.64
N PHE A 93 8.96 14.02 28.14
CA PHE A 93 8.37 12.77 27.71
C PHE A 93 7.99 12.82 26.23
N PHE A 94 8.52 11.89 25.44
CA PHE A 94 8.08 11.74 24.06
C PHE A 94 6.75 11.01 24.00
N LEU A 95 5.76 11.67 23.42
CA LEU A 95 4.49 11.04 23.09
C LEU A 95 4.72 10.03 21.95
N ARG A 96 4.40 8.78 22.23
CA ARG A 96 4.45 7.72 21.22
C ARG A 96 3.14 7.70 20.45
N CYS A 97 3.18 7.42 19.15
CA CYS A 97 1.95 7.18 18.40
C CYS A 97 1.29 5.89 18.93
N ASP A 98 0.12 6.01 19.57
CA ASP A 98 -0.61 4.88 20.17
C ASP A 98 -1.06 3.84 19.16
N ARG A 99 -1.18 4.22 17.89
CA ARG A 99 -1.60 3.32 16.81
C ARG A 99 -0.47 2.43 16.31
N CYS A 100 0.62 3.01 15.79
CA CYS A 100 1.71 2.23 15.20
C CYS A 100 2.86 1.93 16.16
N LEU A 101 2.98 2.66 17.25
CA LEU A 101 4.08 2.65 18.22
C LEU A 101 5.48 2.89 17.61
N GLY A 102 5.56 3.25 16.33
CA GLY A 102 6.81 3.46 15.61
C GLY A 102 7.31 4.90 15.60
N ALA A 103 6.43 5.89 15.78
CA ALA A 103 6.78 7.29 15.77
C ALA A 103 6.74 7.91 17.17
N PHE A 104 7.71 8.78 17.45
CA PHE A 104 7.83 9.49 18.73
C PHE A 104 7.80 11.00 18.50
N TYR A 105 7.09 11.74 19.35
CA TYR A 105 6.89 13.17 19.26
C TYR A 105 7.16 13.83 20.60
N CYS A 106 7.85 14.98 20.61
CA CYS A 106 8.17 15.69 21.85
C CYS A 106 6.95 16.41 22.46
N SER A 107 5.88 16.59 21.69
CA SER A 107 4.62 17.18 22.14
C SER A 107 3.46 16.76 21.24
N ARG A 108 2.22 16.99 21.73
CA ARG A 108 1.02 16.76 20.93
C ARG A 108 0.94 17.67 19.70
N GLU A 109 1.49 18.87 19.78
CA GLU A 109 1.55 19.80 18.67
C GLU A 109 2.46 19.26 17.54
N CYS A 110 3.63 18.71 17.88
CA CYS A 110 4.50 18.04 16.93
C CYS A 110 3.84 16.81 16.32
N GLN A 111 3.05 16.05 17.09
CA GLN A 111 2.29 14.92 16.60
C GLN A 111 1.24 15.36 15.55
N LEU A 112 0.52 16.45 15.83
CA LEU A 112 -0.49 16.98 14.92
C LEU A 112 0.12 17.54 13.63
N LYS A 113 1.26 18.24 13.70
CA LYS A 113 1.97 18.74 12.51
C LYS A 113 2.45 17.63 11.60
N ALA A 114 2.97 16.54 12.14
CA ALA A 114 3.47 15.41 11.36
C ALA A 114 2.37 14.42 10.93
N TRP A 115 1.14 14.58 11.43
CA TRP A 115 0.06 13.62 11.18
C TRP A 115 -0.28 13.42 9.70
N PRO A 116 -0.33 14.44 8.83
CA PRO A 116 -0.61 14.25 7.41
C PRO A 116 0.35 13.26 6.74
N GLU A 117 1.65 13.36 7.02
CA GLU A 117 2.68 12.49 6.47
C GLU A 117 2.73 11.12 7.16
N HIS A 118 2.46 11.09 8.47
CA HIS A 118 2.48 9.85 9.26
C HIS A 118 1.22 8.99 9.08
N LYS A 119 0.07 9.56 8.73
CA LYS A 119 -1.24 8.88 8.68
C LYS A 119 -1.26 7.64 7.77
N GLY A 120 -0.63 7.71 6.59
CA GLY A 120 -0.51 6.60 5.65
C GLY A 120 0.34 5.46 6.23
N PRO A 121 1.63 5.69 6.51
CA PRO A 121 2.52 4.71 7.13
C PRO A 121 2.00 4.17 8.46
N CYS A 122 1.30 4.99 9.27
CA CYS A 122 0.68 4.56 10.51
C CYS A 122 -0.41 3.51 10.30
N LYS A 123 -1.30 3.71 9.31
CA LYS A 123 -2.35 2.73 8.98
C LYS A 123 -1.74 1.39 8.54
N GLU A 124 -0.70 1.44 7.72
CA GLU A 124 0.01 0.24 7.25
C GLU A 124 0.68 -0.49 8.41
N ALA A 125 1.40 0.22 9.29
CA ALA A 125 2.03 -0.35 10.46
C ALA A 125 1.03 -0.96 11.46
N VAL A 126 -0.18 -0.35 11.59
CA VAL A 126 -1.26 -0.91 12.40
C VAL A 126 -1.82 -2.19 11.80
N ALA A 127 -2.06 -2.20 10.48
CA ALA A 127 -2.57 -3.41 9.80
C ALA A 127 -1.61 -4.58 9.98
N VAL A 128 -0.31 -4.35 9.77
CA VAL A 128 0.74 -5.35 10.00
C VAL A 128 0.77 -5.80 11.45
N ARG A 129 0.67 -4.87 12.40
CA ARG A 129 0.69 -5.15 13.83
C ARG A 129 -0.55 -5.92 14.30
N THR A 130 -1.71 -5.67 13.69
CA THR A 130 -2.94 -6.43 13.97
C THR A 130 -2.81 -7.87 13.49
N LEU A 131 -2.10 -8.09 12.37
CA LEU A 131 -1.81 -9.43 11.84
C LEU A 131 -0.77 -10.19 12.68
N MET A 132 0.20 -9.47 13.30
CA MET A 132 1.34 -10.07 14.02
C MET A 132 1.21 -10.06 15.56
N GLY A 133 0.11 -9.50 16.12
CA GLY A 133 0.01 -9.29 17.57
C GLY A 133 0.95 -8.19 18.09
N LYS A 134 0.90 -7.86 19.38
CA LYS A 134 1.64 -6.73 20.02
C LYS A 134 3.16 -6.98 20.14
N SER A 135 3.85 -7.39 19.09
CA SER A 135 5.22 -7.88 19.12
C SER A 135 6.28 -6.77 19.10
N SER A 136 7.39 -6.97 19.79
CA SER A 136 8.58 -6.12 19.72
C SER A 136 9.29 -6.30 18.35
N ILE A 137 10.27 -5.43 18.01
CA ILE A 137 11.09 -5.61 16.79
C ILE A 137 11.76 -6.97 16.80
N ALA A 138 12.28 -7.42 17.95
CA ALA A 138 12.89 -8.74 18.09
C ALA A 138 11.90 -9.90 17.83
N ASP A 139 10.62 -9.73 18.22
CA ASP A 139 9.58 -10.72 17.91
C ASP A 139 9.24 -10.74 16.41
N ILE A 140 9.27 -9.57 15.73
CA ILE A 140 9.08 -9.49 14.28
C ILE A 140 10.22 -10.21 13.55
N ASP A 141 11.47 -9.95 13.93
CA ASP A 141 12.64 -10.60 13.32
C ASP A 141 12.60 -12.12 13.52
N LYS A 142 12.22 -12.58 14.72
CA LYS A 142 12.01 -14.01 15.01
C LYS A 142 10.90 -14.59 14.13
N GLN A 143 9.77 -13.91 14.04
CA GLN A 143 8.64 -14.37 13.22
C GLN A 143 9.01 -14.48 11.73
N ILE A 144 9.78 -13.49 11.21
CA ILE A 144 10.29 -13.55 9.84
C ILE A 144 11.24 -14.73 9.64
N ALA A 145 12.11 -15.01 10.61
CA ALA A 145 12.99 -16.18 10.54
C ALA A 145 12.20 -17.49 10.52
N GLU A 146 11.11 -17.57 11.30
CA GLU A 146 10.19 -18.72 11.29
C GLU A 146 9.48 -18.85 9.93
N TYR A 147 8.97 -17.74 9.35
CA TYR A 147 8.37 -17.77 8.02
C TYR A 147 9.37 -18.20 6.94
N LYS A 148 10.60 -17.69 6.97
CA LYS A 148 11.65 -18.11 6.02
C LYS A 148 11.90 -19.60 6.10
N LYS A 149 12.10 -20.11 7.32
CA LYS A 149 12.31 -21.55 7.55
C LYS A 149 11.15 -22.41 7.06
N GLY A 150 9.91 -22.01 7.39
CA GLY A 150 8.71 -22.71 6.93
C GLY A 150 8.53 -22.64 5.41
N ALA A 151 8.78 -21.47 4.83
CA ALA A 151 8.68 -21.23 3.38
C ALA A 151 9.70 -22.08 2.59
N GLU A 152 10.93 -22.17 3.08
CA GLU A 152 11.98 -23.04 2.51
C GLU A 152 11.65 -24.54 2.66
N ALA A 153 10.93 -24.89 3.73
CA ALA A 153 10.41 -26.27 3.93
C ALA A 153 9.15 -26.58 3.08
N GLY A 154 8.64 -25.61 2.32
CA GLY A 154 7.49 -25.81 1.44
C GLY A 154 6.12 -25.53 2.08
N ASP A 155 6.07 -24.97 3.30
CA ASP A 155 4.80 -24.59 3.94
C ASP A 155 4.16 -23.43 3.18
N ALA A 156 2.99 -23.70 2.56
CA ALA A 156 2.25 -22.73 1.77
C ALA A 156 1.81 -21.50 2.57
N THR A 157 1.46 -21.67 3.85
CA THR A 157 1.06 -20.56 4.71
C THR A 157 2.26 -19.66 5.04
N ALA A 158 3.41 -20.27 5.37
CA ALA A 158 4.65 -19.53 5.62
C ALA A 158 5.12 -18.77 4.36
N GLN A 159 5.03 -19.40 3.18
CA GLN A 159 5.32 -18.75 1.89
C GLN A 159 4.41 -17.56 1.64
N PHE A 160 3.10 -17.70 1.88
CA PHE A 160 2.15 -16.59 1.77
C PHE A 160 2.48 -15.44 2.72
N CYS A 161 2.72 -15.74 4.00
CA CYS A 161 3.09 -14.74 5.00
C CYS A 161 4.40 -14.02 4.63
N LEU A 162 5.38 -14.75 4.13
CA LEU A 162 6.65 -14.16 3.67
C LEU A 162 6.43 -13.26 2.45
N GLY A 163 5.56 -13.64 1.52
CA GLY A 163 5.13 -12.80 0.40
C GLY A 163 4.52 -11.48 0.88
N ILE A 164 3.64 -11.50 1.88
CA ILE A 164 3.08 -10.28 2.51
C ILE A 164 4.19 -9.44 3.14
N CYS A 165 5.16 -10.07 3.80
CA CYS A 165 6.26 -9.35 4.43
C CYS A 165 7.09 -8.57 3.41
N TYR A 166 7.39 -9.17 2.26
CA TYR A 166 8.07 -8.48 1.15
C TYR A 166 7.18 -7.41 0.48
N GLU A 167 5.87 -7.65 0.30
CA GLU A 167 4.93 -6.63 -0.24
C GLU A 167 4.85 -5.40 0.66
N LYS A 168 4.84 -5.59 1.98
CA LYS A 168 4.68 -4.49 2.96
C LYS A 168 6.00 -3.90 3.45
N GLY A 169 7.11 -4.62 3.31
CA GLY A 169 8.39 -4.25 3.91
C GLY A 169 8.42 -4.48 5.43
N THR A 170 7.80 -5.57 5.90
CA THR A 170 7.70 -5.86 7.34
C THR A 170 8.79 -6.83 7.75
N GLY A 171 9.76 -6.35 8.54
CA GLY A 171 10.94 -7.11 8.96
C GLY A 171 11.90 -7.50 7.83
N VAL A 172 11.57 -7.12 6.60
CA VAL A 172 12.42 -7.25 5.40
C VAL A 172 12.28 -5.99 4.55
N ALA A 173 13.26 -5.71 3.70
CA ALA A 173 13.12 -4.63 2.72
C ALA A 173 11.95 -4.95 1.77
N LYS A 174 11.13 -3.93 1.46
CA LYS A 174 10.02 -4.07 0.51
C LYS A 174 10.57 -4.46 -0.87
N ASP A 175 10.12 -5.59 -1.39
CA ASP A 175 10.47 -6.07 -2.72
C ASP A 175 9.28 -6.81 -3.36
N MET A 176 8.69 -6.21 -4.39
CA MET A 176 7.53 -6.80 -5.08
C MET A 176 7.89 -8.02 -5.92
N ARG A 177 9.15 -8.17 -6.37
CA ARG A 177 9.61 -9.35 -7.12
C ARG A 177 9.72 -10.55 -6.21
N ASP A 178 10.26 -10.35 -5.01
CA ASP A 178 10.34 -11.42 -4.01
C ASP A 178 8.94 -11.74 -3.45
N ALA A 179 8.08 -10.74 -3.23
CA ALA A 179 6.68 -10.97 -2.89
C ALA A 179 5.97 -11.83 -3.94
N PHE A 180 6.13 -11.51 -5.24
CA PHE A 180 5.58 -12.31 -6.33
C PHE A 180 6.08 -13.76 -6.32
N LYS A 181 7.39 -13.98 -6.14
CA LYS A 181 7.95 -15.34 -6.08
C LYS A 181 7.32 -16.16 -4.97
N TRP A 182 7.22 -15.61 -3.77
CA TRP A 182 6.64 -16.30 -2.63
C TRP A 182 5.14 -16.52 -2.76
N TYR A 183 4.39 -15.55 -3.30
CA TYR A 183 2.99 -15.76 -3.65
C TYR A 183 2.81 -16.86 -4.67
N LYS A 184 3.70 -16.95 -5.68
CA LYS A 184 3.65 -18.03 -6.66
C LYS A 184 3.89 -19.40 -6.05
N CYS A 185 4.93 -19.56 -5.23
CA CYS A 185 5.19 -20.82 -4.53
C CYS A 185 3.99 -21.25 -3.69
N SER A 186 3.44 -20.34 -2.90
CA SER A 186 2.28 -20.58 -2.04
C SER A 186 1.00 -20.91 -2.85
N ALA A 187 0.77 -20.20 -3.95
CA ALA A 187 -0.38 -20.41 -4.82
C ALA A 187 -0.30 -21.77 -5.56
N ASP A 188 0.89 -22.15 -6.00
CA ASP A 188 1.16 -23.46 -6.62
C ASP A 188 0.95 -24.61 -5.60
N ALA A 189 1.22 -24.36 -4.31
CA ALA A 189 0.92 -25.26 -3.20
C ALA A 189 -0.56 -25.23 -2.76
N GLY A 190 -1.42 -24.48 -3.45
CA GLY A 190 -2.87 -24.47 -3.25
C GLY A 190 -3.40 -23.43 -2.25
N ASN A 191 -2.57 -22.53 -1.71
CA ASN A 191 -3.05 -21.48 -0.82
C ASN A 191 -3.94 -20.49 -1.60
N VAL A 192 -5.19 -20.39 -1.18
CA VAL A 192 -6.24 -19.60 -1.89
C VAL A 192 -5.99 -18.10 -1.82
N ASP A 193 -5.52 -17.59 -0.68
CA ASP A 193 -5.20 -16.17 -0.52
C ASP A 193 -3.99 -15.78 -1.38
N ALA A 194 -2.99 -16.70 -1.49
CA ALA A 194 -1.86 -16.50 -2.39
C ALA A 194 -2.27 -16.53 -3.86
N GLN A 195 -3.21 -17.39 -4.26
CA GLN A 195 -3.75 -17.40 -5.62
C GLN A 195 -4.43 -16.07 -5.95
N ALA A 196 -5.22 -15.49 -5.03
CA ALA A 196 -5.83 -14.19 -5.20
C ALA A 196 -4.79 -13.07 -5.32
N ASN A 197 -3.75 -13.07 -4.48
CA ASN A 197 -2.68 -12.09 -4.54
C ASN A 197 -1.81 -12.24 -5.79
N LEU A 198 -1.57 -13.47 -6.24
CA LEU A 198 -0.85 -13.73 -7.48
C LEU A 198 -1.63 -13.22 -8.69
N GLY A 199 -2.96 -13.43 -8.72
CA GLY A 199 -3.85 -12.82 -9.71
C GLY A 199 -3.72 -11.29 -9.74
N LYS A 200 -3.69 -10.64 -8.58
CA LYS A 200 -3.48 -9.19 -8.43
C LYS A 200 -2.08 -8.77 -8.95
N CYS A 201 -1.05 -9.56 -8.67
CA CYS A 201 0.30 -9.27 -9.18
C CYS A 201 0.33 -9.25 -10.72
N TYR A 202 -0.25 -10.27 -11.36
CA TYR A 202 -0.35 -10.31 -12.83
C TYR A 202 -1.24 -9.21 -13.39
N ALA A 203 -2.38 -8.91 -12.74
CA ALA A 203 -3.29 -7.86 -13.20
C ALA A 203 -2.66 -6.46 -13.21
N ASN A 204 -1.80 -6.16 -12.22
CA ASN A 204 -1.25 -4.83 -11.99
C ASN A 204 0.24 -4.68 -12.35
N GLY A 205 0.91 -5.77 -12.72
CA GLY A 205 2.36 -5.75 -12.98
C GLY A 205 3.21 -5.62 -11.71
N ALA A 206 2.72 -6.14 -10.56
CA ALA A 206 3.41 -6.02 -9.30
C ALA A 206 4.49 -7.11 -9.15
N GLY A 207 5.75 -6.75 -9.35
CA GLY A 207 6.89 -7.67 -9.32
C GLY A 207 7.09 -8.52 -10.58
N ILE A 208 6.19 -8.41 -11.55
CA ILE A 208 6.18 -9.10 -12.85
C ILE A 208 5.56 -8.19 -13.89
N ALA A 209 5.75 -8.48 -15.19
CA ALA A 209 5.01 -7.78 -16.23
C ALA A 209 3.51 -8.06 -16.15
N VAL A 210 2.69 -7.09 -16.56
CA VAL A 210 1.23 -7.25 -16.62
C VAL A 210 0.87 -8.39 -17.54
N ASP A 211 0.05 -9.32 -17.06
CA ASP A 211 -0.55 -10.40 -17.86
C ASP A 211 -1.99 -10.63 -17.37
N LYS A 212 -2.94 -10.03 -18.07
CA LYS A 212 -4.36 -10.13 -17.73
C LYS A 212 -4.92 -11.55 -17.90
N CYS A 213 -4.38 -12.31 -18.86
CA CYS A 213 -4.81 -13.69 -19.08
C CYS A 213 -4.39 -14.60 -17.92
N GLU A 214 -3.16 -14.46 -17.44
CA GLU A 214 -2.71 -15.18 -16.26
C GLU A 214 -3.46 -14.71 -14.99
N ALA A 215 -3.74 -13.41 -14.85
CA ALA A 215 -4.55 -12.89 -13.75
C ALA A 215 -5.93 -13.57 -13.69
N VAL A 216 -6.63 -13.71 -14.83
CA VAL A 216 -7.92 -14.41 -14.91
C VAL A 216 -7.81 -15.86 -14.43
N LYS A 217 -6.77 -16.58 -14.85
CA LYS A 217 -6.57 -17.99 -14.45
C LYS A 217 -6.41 -18.12 -12.94
N TRP A 218 -5.60 -17.25 -12.32
CA TRP A 218 -5.35 -17.31 -10.89
C TRP A 218 -6.56 -16.83 -10.09
N TYR A 219 -7.22 -15.75 -10.51
CA TYR A 219 -8.47 -15.33 -9.88
C TYR A 219 -9.55 -16.39 -9.99
N LYS A 220 -9.66 -17.10 -11.12
CA LYS A 220 -10.64 -18.18 -11.29
C LYS A 220 -10.41 -19.31 -10.29
N ARG A 221 -9.18 -19.77 -10.10
CA ARG A 221 -8.83 -20.79 -9.09
C ARG A 221 -9.24 -20.35 -7.68
N ALA A 222 -8.85 -19.15 -7.28
CA ALA A 222 -9.21 -18.62 -5.97
C ALA A 222 -10.73 -18.40 -5.83
N ALA A 223 -11.41 -17.94 -6.88
CA ALA A 223 -12.84 -17.70 -6.89
C ALA A 223 -13.65 -19.01 -6.76
N GLU A 224 -13.23 -20.07 -7.46
CA GLU A 224 -13.80 -21.42 -7.37
C GLU A 224 -13.61 -22.01 -5.97
N ALA A 225 -12.48 -21.72 -5.32
CA ALA A 225 -12.23 -22.04 -3.91
C ALA A 225 -13.01 -21.13 -2.92
N GLY A 226 -13.77 -20.17 -3.43
CA GLY A 226 -14.66 -19.35 -2.62
C GLY A 226 -14.06 -18.06 -2.09
N HIS A 227 -12.91 -17.58 -2.56
CA HIS A 227 -12.30 -16.34 -2.12
C HIS A 227 -13.08 -15.12 -2.64
N ALA A 228 -13.75 -14.35 -1.77
CA ALA A 228 -14.69 -13.30 -2.16
C ALA A 228 -14.05 -12.16 -2.97
N ILE A 229 -12.82 -11.75 -2.61
CA ILE A 229 -12.09 -10.71 -3.36
C ILE A 229 -11.76 -11.21 -4.78
N ALA A 230 -11.33 -12.47 -4.92
CA ALA A 230 -11.04 -13.05 -6.23
C ALA A 230 -12.31 -13.19 -7.08
N GLN A 231 -13.44 -13.58 -6.48
CA GLN A 231 -14.74 -13.61 -7.14
C GLN A 231 -15.12 -12.22 -7.68
N CYS A 232 -14.98 -11.18 -6.86
CA CYS A 232 -15.24 -9.81 -7.27
C CYS A 232 -14.33 -9.39 -8.44
N ASN A 233 -13.02 -9.62 -8.30
CA ASN A 233 -12.04 -9.25 -9.33
C ASN A 233 -12.27 -10.01 -10.65
N LEU A 234 -12.59 -11.30 -10.57
CA LEU A 234 -12.94 -12.10 -11.75
C LEU A 234 -14.20 -11.56 -12.44
N GLY A 235 -15.22 -11.17 -11.67
CA GLY A 235 -16.40 -10.49 -12.18
C GLY A 235 -16.05 -9.20 -12.92
N VAL A 236 -15.14 -8.38 -12.37
CA VAL A 236 -14.65 -7.17 -13.05
C VAL A 236 -13.96 -7.53 -14.38
N MET A 237 -13.13 -8.55 -14.41
CA MET A 237 -12.43 -8.95 -15.64
C MET A 237 -13.40 -9.45 -16.73
N TYR A 238 -14.45 -10.20 -16.36
CA TYR A 238 -15.50 -10.59 -17.31
C TYR A 238 -16.35 -9.40 -17.78
N ASN A 239 -16.61 -8.42 -16.95
CA ASN A 239 -17.37 -7.22 -17.32
C ASN A 239 -16.56 -6.29 -18.23
N SER A 240 -15.26 -6.10 -17.95
CA SER A 240 -14.38 -5.21 -18.73
C SER A 240 -13.77 -5.86 -19.97
N GLY A 241 -13.74 -7.19 -20.06
CA GLY A 241 -13.04 -7.91 -21.13
C GLY A 241 -11.51 -7.93 -20.96
N GLU A 242 -11.00 -7.71 -19.74
CA GLU A 242 -9.57 -7.73 -19.49
C GLU A 242 -9.04 -9.16 -19.33
N GLY A 243 -8.26 -9.64 -20.29
CA GLY A 243 -7.68 -11.00 -20.30
C GLY A 243 -8.67 -12.12 -20.57
N VAL A 244 -9.94 -11.80 -20.81
CA VAL A 244 -11.03 -12.72 -21.14
C VAL A 244 -12.07 -11.97 -21.98
N ALA A 245 -12.83 -12.67 -22.81
CA ALA A 245 -13.93 -12.05 -23.55
C ALA A 245 -15.00 -11.48 -22.58
N VAL A 246 -15.57 -10.32 -22.93
CA VAL A 246 -16.67 -9.72 -22.16
C VAL A 246 -17.82 -10.71 -22.01
N ASN A 247 -18.26 -10.93 -20.79
CA ASN A 247 -19.40 -11.78 -20.48
C ASN A 247 -20.11 -11.29 -19.20
N ASN A 248 -21.11 -10.46 -19.40
CA ASN A 248 -21.86 -9.86 -18.28
C ASN A 248 -22.61 -10.90 -17.43
N SER A 249 -23.06 -12.00 -18.03
CA SER A 249 -23.72 -13.08 -17.28
C SER A 249 -22.78 -13.81 -16.34
N GLU A 250 -21.53 -14.05 -16.76
CA GLU A 250 -20.49 -14.60 -15.88
C GLU A 250 -20.08 -13.56 -14.83
N ALA A 251 -19.91 -12.28 -15.20
CA ALA A 251 -19.62 -11.22 -14.24
C ALA A 251 -20.68 -11.15 -13.14
N PHE A 252 -21.96 -11.15 -13.52
CA PHE A 252 -23.08 -11.16 -12.58
C PHE A 252 -23.02 -12.35 -11.60
N LYS A 253 -22.75 -13.57 -12.11
CA LYS A 253 -22.65 -14.75 -11.23
C LYS A 253 -21.55 -14.60 -10.19
N TRP A 254 -20.37 -14.13 -10.61
CA TRP A 254 -19.23 -13.95 -9.72
C TRP A 254 -19.45 -12.81 -8.72
N TYR A 255 -20.05 -11.70 -9.15
CA TYR A 255 -20.43 -10.62 -8.24
C TYR A 255 -21.45 -11.11 -7.19
N LYS A 256 -22.43 -11.90 -7.60
CA LYS A 256 -23.46 -12.45 -6.70
C LYS A 256 -22.81 -13.31 -5.61
N LEU A 257 -21.92 -14.24 -5.97
CA LEU A 257 -21.22 -15.09 -5.02
C LEU A 257 -20.39 -14.28 -4.01
N ALA A 258 -19.69 -13.24 -4.46
CA ALA A 258 -18.89 -12.37 -3.58
C ALA A 258 -19.80 -11.47 -2.71
N ALA A 259 -20.90 -10.95 -3.26
CA ALA A 259 -21.85 -10.08 -2.57
C ALA A 259 -22.58 -10.81 -1.45
N GLU A 260 -22.98 -12.06 -1.67
CA GLU A 260 -23.60 -12.95 -0.66
C GLU A 260 -22.65 -13.22 0.52
N LYS A 261 -21.33 -13.18 0.30
CA LYS A 261 -20.30 -13.23 1.34
C LYS A 261 -20.04 -11.89 2.03
N GLY A 262 -20.79 -10.86 1.69
CA GLY A 262 -20.68 -9.54 2.29
C GLY A 262 -19.59 -8.64 1.71
N HIS A 263 -18.97 -8.98 0.56
CA HIS A 263 -17.93 -8.15 -0.05
C HIS A 263 -18.54 -6.85 -0.63
N ALA A 264 -18.23 -5.69 -0.02
CA ALA A 264 -18.89 -4.41 -0.32
C ALA A 264 -18.76 -3.98 -1.79
N ASN A 265 -17.58 -4.14 -2.41
CA ASN A 265 -17.42 -3.78 -3.83
C ASN A 265 -18.23 -4.71 -4.76
N ALA A 266 -18.36 -5.99 -4.40
CA ALA A 266 -19.19 -6.91 -5.16
C ALA A 266 -20.69 -6.61 -5.01
N GLN A 267 -21.13 -6.20 -3.82
CA GLN A 267 -22.51 -5.74 -3.60
C GLN A 267 -22.81 -4.49 -4.44
N PHE A 268 -21.88 -3.54 -4.52
CA PHE A 268 -21.99 -2.40 -5.42
C PHE A 268 -22.11 -2.83 -6.88
N ASN A 269 -21.20 -3.68 -7.36
CA ASN A 269 -21.20 -4.15 -8.75
C ASN A 269 -22.47 -4.95 -9.07
N LEU A 270 -22.94 -5.78 -8.15
CA LEU A 270 -24.19 -6.53 -8.30
C LEU A 270 -25.40 -5.60 -8.37
N GLY A 271 -25.42 -4.55 -7.53
CA GLY A 271 -26.42 -3.49 -7.60
C GLY A 271 -26.41 -2.79 -8.96
N SER A 272 -25.23 -2.52 -9.52
CA SER A 272 -25.08 -1.92 -10.85
C SER A 272 -25.58 -2.86 -11.96
N CYS A 273 -25.32 -4.17 -11.85
CA CYS A 273 -25.86 -5.15 -12.78
C CYS A 273 -27.41 -5.14 -12.80
N TYR A 274 -28.04 -5.15 -11.64
CA TYR A 274 -29.50 -5.05 -11.54
C TYR A 274 -30.05 -3.70 -12.00
N MET A 275 -29.31 -2.60 -11.75
CA MET A 275 -29.74 -1.26 -12.17
C MET A 275 -29.78 -1.12 -13.68
N ASN A 276 -28.76 -1.66 -14.36
CA ASN A 276 -28.52 -1.49 -15.81
C ASN A 276 -29.06 -2.67 -16.65
N GLY A 277 -29.40 -3.80 -16.04
CA GLY A 277 -29.74 -5.03 -16.77
C GLY A 277 -28.51 -5.71 -17.39
N GLU A 278 -27.34 -5.63 -16.74
CA GLU A 278 -26.09 -6.22 -17.24
C GLU A 278 -25.95 -7.67 -16.76
N GLY A 279 -26.16 -8.62 -17.65
CA GLY A 279 -26.09 -10.05 -17.35
C GLY A 279 -27.29 -10.61 -16.57
N VAL A 280 -28.27 -9.78 -16.27
CA VAL A 280 -29.52 -10.10 -15.58
C VAL A 280 -30.60 -9.10 -16.01
N ASP A 281 -31.88 -9.44 -15.87
CA ASP A 281 -32.97 -8.49 -16.12
C ASP A 281 -32.88 -7.29 -15.16
N CYS A 282 -33.19 -6.10 -15.69
CA CYS A 282 -33.19 -4.87 -14.90
C CYS A 282 -34.20 -4.97 -13.74
N ASN A 283 -33.70 -4.74 -12.53
CA ASN A 283 -34.52 -4.70 -11.31
C ASN A 283 -33.98 -3.63 -10.35
N LYS A 284 -34.53 -2.42 -10.47
CA LYS A 284 -34.08 -1.27 -9.67
C LYS A 284 -34.29 -1.46 -8.16
N GLN A 285 -35.34 -2.20 -7.76
CA GLN A 285 -35.58 -2.49 -6.34
C GLN A 285 -34.50 -3.38 -5.76
N GLU A 286 -34.07 -4.42 -6.47
CA GLU A 286 -32.94 -5.26 -6.06
C GLU A 286 -31.63 -4.48 -6.07
N ALA A 287 -31.41 -3.62 -7.07
CA ALA A 287 -30.22 -2.76 -7.12
C ALA A 287 -30.07 -1.91 -5.85
N VAL A 288 -31.17 -1.27 -5.42
CA VAL A 288 -31.18 -0.45 -4.20
C VAL A 288 -30.86 -1.26 -2.95
N LYS A 289 -31.38 -2.48 -2.82
CA LYS A 289 -31.05 -3.34 -1.69
C LYS A 289 -29.53 -3.61 -1.62
N TRP A 290 -28.92 -3.95 -2.75
CA TRP A 290 -27.48 -4.23 -2.80
C TRP A 290 -26.63 -2.97 -2.59
N TYR A 291 -27.03 -1.84 -3.16
CA TYR A 291 -26.37 -0.55 -2.89
C TYR A 291 -26.43 -0.19 -1.40
N LYS A 292 -27.58 -0.42 -0.74
CA LYS A 292 -27.74 -0.14 0.69
C LYS A 292 -26.77 -0.98 1.53
N LEU A 293 -26.69 -2.29 1.30
CA LEU A 293 -25.77 -3.16 2.01
C LEU A 293 -24.32 -2.72 1.86
N ALA A 294 -23.89 -2.34 0.66
CA ALA A 294 -22.54 -1.84 0.42
C ALA A 294 -22.32 -0.44 1.05
N ALA A 295 -23.31 0.43 0.99
CA ALA A 295 -23.26 1.78 1.55
C ALA A 295 -23.14 1.77 3.08
N GLU A 296 -23.85 0.87 3.76
CA GLU A 296 -23.77 0.64 5.21
C GLU A 296 -22.36 0.17 5.64
N GLN A 297 -21.66 -0.55 4.79
CA GLN A 297 -20.24 -0.92 4.99
C GLN A 297 -19.28 0.23 4.68
N GLY A 298 -19.76 1.37 4.22
CA GLY A 298 -18.97 2.55 3.92
C GLY A 298 -18.38 2.58 2.52
N ASN A 299 -18.93 1.81 1.57
CA ASN A 299 -18.57 1.93 0.15
C ASN A 299 -19.06 3.28 -0.39
N ALA A 300 -18.14 4.19 -0.70
CA ALA A 300 -18.46 5.56 -1.11
C ALA A 300 -19.24 5.62 -2.43
N ALA A 301 -18.92 4.76 -3.39
CA ALA A 301 -19.67 4.67 -4.65
C ALA A 301 -21.12 4.27 -4.37
N SER A 302 -21.36 3.26 -3.54
CA SER A 302 -22.71 2.82 -3.18
C SER A 302 -23.48 3.90 -2.42
N GLN A 303 -22.83 4.65 -1.53
CA GLN A 303 -23.45 5.78 -0.84
C GLN A 303 -23.94 6.85 -1.83
N HIS A 304 -23.10 7.18 -2.81
CA HIS A 304 -23.46 8.13 -3.86
C HIS A 304 -24.63 7.61 -4.72
N TYR A 305 -24.56 6.38 -5.22
CA TYR A 305 -25.61 5.81 -6.08
C TYR A 305 -26.92 5.60 -5.33
N LEU A 306 -26.88 5.23 -4.05
CA LEU A 306 -28.06 5.13 -3.21
C LEU A 306 -28.71 6.50 -2.99
N GLY A 307 -27.92 7.56 -2.76
CA GLY A 307 -28.42 8.93 -2.72
C GLY A 307 -29.15 9.31 -4.01
N LYS A 308 -28.54 8.97 -5.17
CA LYS A 308 -29.18 9.19 -6.47
C LYS A 308 -30.48 8.41 -6.65
N CYS A 309 -30.57 7.18 -6.17
CA CYS A 309 -31.82 6.40 -6.20
C CYS A 309 -32.94 7.07 -5.42
N TYR A 310 -32.65 7.58 -4.22
CA TYR A 310 -33.64 8.33 -3.42
C TYR A 310 -34.02 9.69 -4.02
N GLU A 311 -33.07 10.36 -4.68
CA GLU A 311 -33.31 11.64 -5.36
C GLU A 311 -34.24 11.49 -6.56
N LEU A 312 -34.04 10.44 -7.39
CA LEU A 312 -34.75 10.23 -8.65
C LEU A 312 -35.96 9.30 -8.53
N GLY A 313 -36.11 8.57 -7.43
CA GLY A 313 -37.16 7.54 -7.29
C GLY A 313 -36.83 6.23 -8.02
N ASP A 314 -35.55 5.95 -8.24
CA ASP A 314 -35.11 4.75 -8.93
C ASP A 314 -35.11 3.53 -8.00
N GLY A 315 -36.17 2.70 -8.11
CA GLY A 315 -36.36 1.50 -7.28
C GLY A 315 -36.80 1.75 -5.84
N VAL A 316 -36.93 3.02 -5.44
CA VAL A 316 -37.46 3.48 -4.13
C VAL A 316 -38.32 4.71 -4.35
N ALA A 317 -39.15 5.08 -3.37
CA ALA A 317 -39.84 6.37 -3.38
C ALA A 317 -38.85 7.53 -3.25
N VAL A 318 -39.15 8.64 -3.90
CA VAL A 318 -38.32 9.87 -3.80
C VAL A 318 -38.29 10.34 -2.35
N ASP A 319 -37.09 10.49 -1.81
CA ASP A 319 -36.86 11.04 -0.47
C ASP A 319 -35.57 11.89 -0.48
N LYS A 320 -35.72 13.19 -0.58
CA LYS A 320 -34.57 14.12 -0.60
C LYS A 320 -33.76 14.12 0.69
N LYS A 321 -34.39 13.86 1.85
CA LYS A 321 -33.67 13.83 3.13
C LYS A 321 -32.73 12.59 3.21
N GLU A 322 -33.23 11.43 2.79
CA GLU A 322 -32.42 10.23 2.69
C GLU A 322 -31.31 10.40 1.62
N ALA A 323 -31.62 11.03 0.47
CA ALA A 323 -30.62 11.33 -0.56
C ALA A 323 -29.47 12.18 -0.01
N ASP A 324 -29.78 13.30 0.65
CA ASP A 324 -28.77 14.21 1.26
C ASP A 324 -27.93 13.49 2.32
N LYS A 325 -28.55 12.65 3.14
CA LYS A 325 -27.86 11.84 4.15
C LYS A 325 -26.82 10.90 3.52
N TRP A 326 -27.20 10.18 2.46
CA TRP A 326 -26.29 9.26 1.80
C TRP A 326 -25.16 9.98 1.04
N TYR A 327 -25.45 11.12 0.41
CA TYR A 327 -24.43 11.95 -0.21
C TYR A 327 -23.43 12.48 0.84
N ALA A 328 -23.91 12.98 1.99
CA ALA A 328 -23.03 13.47 3.05
C ALA A 328 -22.08 12.39 3.59
N LEU A 329 -22.54 11.14 3.70
CA LEU A 329 -21.69 10.01 4.11
C LEU A 329 -20.63 9.66 3.06
N GLY A 330 -20.96 9.79 1.76
CA GLY A 330 -20.02 9.55 0.66
C GLY A 330 -18.89 10.57 0.58
N PHE A 331 -19.18 11.85 0.83
CA PHE A 331 -18.19 12.92 0.79
C PHE A 331 -17.31 13.02 2.04
N SER A 332 -17.73 12.48 3.18
CA SER A 332 -16.97 12.59 4.43
C SER A 332 -15.74 11.69 4.51
N LYS A 333 -15.50 10.82 3.53
CA LYS A 333 -14.42 9.81 3.52
C LYS A 333 -13.45 9.95 2.33
N SER A 334 -13.64 10.97 1.46
CA SER A 334 -12.75 11.23 0.33
C SER A 334 -11.51 12.07 0.72
#